data_972bbc10713d6fe5ccc0109ccdb0efb4
#
_entry.id   972bbc10713d6fe5ccc0109ccdb0efb4
#
_cell.length_a   1.000
_cell.length_b   1.000
_cell.length_c   1.000
_cell.angle_alpha   90.00
_cell.angle_beta   90.00
_cell.angle_gamma   90.00
#
_symmetry.space_group_name_H-M   'P 1'
#
loop_
_entity.id
_entity.type
_entity.pdbx_description
1 polymer ?
#
loop_
_entity_poly.entity_id
_entity_poly.type
_entity_poly.pdbx_seq_one_letter_code
_entity_poly.pdbx_strand_id
1 'polypeptide(L)'
;MDIAKTLVSIATEENKSIKLLDVCCGVGTIMLEACASGFNIDGCDINPKRCEQTNKNLDFYGYSSTVYSSDIKNLNKKYDAAIIDLPYNMYSYSNDLATANIIKSTAKLANRVIIVSIADIKSSIKNAGLVIQDYCTAEKRGKSGFVRNIWVCMKY
;
A
#
# COMPACT_ATOMS: atom_id res chain seq x y z
N MET A 1 -7.65 11.92 -12.14
CA MET A 1 -6.80 12.01 -10.94
C MET A 1 -6.08 10.69 -10.80
N ASP A 2 -4.78 10.69 -10.76
CA ASP A 2 -4.00 9.48 -10.52
C ASP A 2 -3.99 9.16 -9.02
N ILE A 3 -4.66 8.07 -8.67
CA ILE A 3 -4.78 7.66 -7.26
C ILE A 3 -3.42 7.39 -6.63
N ALA A 4 -2.47 6.83 -7.38
CA ALA A 4 -1.13 6.52 -6.87
C ALA A 4 -0.41 7.78 -6.37
N LYS A 5 -0.44 8.86 -7.12
CA LYS A 5 0.12 10.16 -6.72
C LYS A 5 -0.54 10.70 -5.46
N THR A 6 -1.86 10.61 -5.39
CA THR A 6 -2.62 11.03 -4.19
C THR A 6 -2.24 10.22 -2.97
N LEU A 7 -2.12 8.89 -3.08
CA LEU A 7 -1.73 8.02 -1.97
C LEU A 7 -0.32 8.33 -1.47
N VAL A 8 0.64 8.55 -2.38
CA VAL A 8 2.00 8.94 -2.03
C VAL A 8 1.99 10.28 -1.29
N SER A 9 1.26 11.27 -1.78
CA SER A 9 1.15 12.59 -1.12
C SER A 9 0.56 12.48 0.29
N ILE A 10 -0.53 11.71 0.47
CA ILE A 10 -1.14 11.48 1.80
C ILE A 10 -0.17 10.75 2.72
N ALA A 11 0.55 9.74 2.23
CA ALA A 11 1.46 8.95 3.04
C ALA A 11 2.67 9.75 3.52
N THR A 12 3.19 10.65 2.69
CA THR A 12 4.43 11.39 2.94
C THR A 12 4.23 12.77 3.57
N GLU A 13 3.03 13.34 3.42
CA GLU A 13 2.80 14.76 3.75
C GLU A 13 3.89 15.68 3.16
N GLU A 14 4.36 15.30 1.94
CA GLU A 14 5.43 15.95 1.18
C GLU A 14 6.83 15.96 1.85
N ASN A 15 7.00 15.25 2.94
CA ASN A 15 8.30 15.11 3.61
C ASN A 15 9.18 14.10 2.86
N LYS A 16 10.22 14.59 2.17
CA LYS A 16 11.13 13.76 1.36
C LYS A 16 12.05 12.84 2.17
N SER A 17 12.16 13.05 3.47
CA SER A 17 12.99 12.20 4.36
C SER A 17 12.28 10.89 4.74
N ILE A 18 11.00 10.76 4.46
CA ILE A 18 10.19 9.59 4.81
C ILE A 18 10.60 8.36 3.99
N LYS A 19 10.75 7.23 4.69
CA LYS A 19 10.93 5.91 4.09
C LYS A 19 9.57 5.24 3.93
N LEU A 20 9.17 4.97 2.69
CA LEU A 20 7.90 4.36 2.32
C LEU A 20 8.02 2.86 2.08
N LEU A 21 6.93 2.14 2.33
CA LEU A 21 6.72 0.77 1.88
C LEU A 21 5.43 0.67 1.08
N ASP A 22 5.50 0.15 -0.13
CA ASP A 22 4.35 -0.25 -0.94
C ASP A 22 4.05 -1.73 -0.70
N VAL A 23 2.97 -2.01 0.01
CA VAL A 23 2.52 -3.37 0.37
C VAL A 23 1.54 -3.87 -0.68
N CYS A 24 1.75 -5.09 -1.20
CA CYS A 24 1.05 -5.62 -2.37
C CYS A 24 1.35 -4.78 -3.63
N CYS A 25 2.62 -4.49 -3.87
CA CYS A 25 3.05 -3.50 -4.87
C CYS A 25 2.66 -3.84 -6.32
N GLY A 26 2.28 -5.10 -6.60
CA GLY A 26 1.83 -5.53 -7.91
C GLY A 26 2.88 -5.29 -8.99
N VAL A 27 2.57 -4.44 -9.95
CA VAL A 27 3.49 -4.06 -11.04
C VAL A 27 4.26 -2.76 -10.77
N GLY A 28 4.12 -2.20 -9.57
CA GLY A 28 4.91 -1.09 -9.08
C GLY A 28 4.39 0.30 -9.41
N THR A 29 3.11 0.47 -9.68
CA THR A 29 2.52 1.78 -10.03
C THR A 29 2.75 2.84 -8.95
N ILE A 30 2.50 2.50 -7.68
CA ILE A 30 2.74 3.40 -6.54
C ILE A 30 4.23 3.68 -6.36
N MET A 31 5.07 2.66 -6.53
CA MET A 31 6.53 2.80 -6.44
C MET A 31 7.07 3.74 -7.52
N LEU A 32 6.62 3.60 -8.77
CA LEU A 32 7.02 4.49 -9.87
C LEU A 32 6.64 5.94 -9.58
N GLU A 33 5.43 6.17 -9.08
CA GLU A 33 4.94 7.50 -8.75
C GLU A 33 5.73 8.14 -7.60
N ALA A 34 6.04 7.34 -6.56
CA ALA A 34 6.87 7.78 -5.44
C ALA A 34 8.30 8.14 -5.90
N CYS A 35 8.93 7.29 -6.71
CA CYS A 35 10.26 7.55 -7.28
C CYS A 35 10.26 8.80 -8.16
N ALA A 36 9.28 8.95 -9.04
CA ALA A 36 9.13 10.13 -9.90
C ALA A 36 8.95 11.42 -9.09
N SER A 37 8.33 11.31 -7.94
CA SER A 37 8.15 12.42 -6.99
C SER A 37 9.34 12.61 -6.03
N GLY A 38 10.41 11.84 -6.17
CA GLY A 38 11.66 11.96 -5.39
C GLY A 38 11.58 11.39 -3.97
N PHE A 39 10.70 10.41 -3.74
CA PHE A 39 10.60 9.71 -2.46
C PHE A 39 11.37 8.39 -2.47
N ASN A 40 11.88 8.00 -1.30
CA ASN A 40 12.51 6.70 -1.08
C ASN A 40 11.42 5.66 -0.71
N ILE A 41 11.30 4.61 -1.52
CA ILE A 41 10.26 3.60 -1.37
C ILE A 41 10.81 2.20 -1.65
N ASP A 42 10.44 1.25 -0.80
CA ASP A 42 10.59 -0.19 -1.06
C ASP A 42 9.21 -0.78 -1.39
N GLY A 43 9.18 -1.90 -2.11
CA GLY A 43 7.96 -2.64 -2.41
C GLY A 43 8.00 -4.07 -1.86
N CYS A 44 6.82 -4.65 -1.66
CA CYS A 44 6.65 -6.05 -1.28
C CYS A 44 5.45 -6.65 -1.98
N ASP A 45 5.62 -7.81 -2.58
CA ASP A 45 4.52 -8.61 -3.11
C ASP A 45 4.84 -10.11 -2.93
N ILE A 46 3.81 -10.90 -2.64
CA ILE A 46 3.97 -12.34 -2.48
C ILE A 46 4.16 -13.06 -3.82
N ASN A 47 3.74 -12.44 -4.92
CA ASN A 47 3.85 -13.01 -6.26
C ASN A 47 5.17 -12.64 -6.93
N PRO A 48 6.10 -13.60 -7.12
CA PRO A 48 7.42 -13.31 -7.67
C PRO A 48 7.39 -12.76 -9.10
N LYS A 49 6.39 -13.14 -9.93
CA LYS A 49 6.24 -12.60 -11.28
C LYS A 49 5.88 -11.12 -11.27
N ARG A 50 5.08 -10.68 -10.30
CA ARG A 50 4.76 -9.26 -10.11
C ARG A 50 5.98 -8.46 -9.66
N CYS A 51 6.76 -9.01 -8.75
CA CYS A 51 8.02 -8.40 -8.33
C CYS A 51 9.01 -8.24 -9.50
N GLU A 52 9.11 -9.25 -10.36
CA GLU A 52 9.92 -9.16 -11.58
C GLU A 52 9.43 -8.05 -12.51
N GLN A 53 8.12 -7.95 -12.72
CA GLN A 53 7.53 -6.86 -13.53
C GLN A 53 7.79 -5.49 -12.90
N THR A 54 7.68 -5.36 -11.59
CA THR A 54 7.99 -4.11 -10.88
C THR A 54 9.45 -3.73 -11.09
N ASN A 55 10.39 -4.66 -10.96
CA ASN A 55 11.81 -4.39 -11.20
C ASN A 55 12.06 -3.92 -12.65
N LYS A 56 11.47 -4.58 -13.65
CA LYS A 56 11.57 -4.17 -15.06
C LYS A 56 11.02 -2.77 -15.28
N ASN A 57 9.90 -2.42 -14.63
CA ASN A 57 9.32 -1.09 -14.74
C ASN A 57 10.22 -0.02 -14.08
N LEU A 58 10.77 -0.29 -12.91
CA LEU A 58 11.71 0.60 -12.24
C LEU A 58 12.97 0.82 -13.09
N ASP A 59 13.57 -0.25 -13.60
CA ASP A 59 14.76 -0.20 -14.45
C ASP A 59 14.51 0.61 -15.72
N PHE A 60 13.35 0.45 -16.36
CA PHE A 60 12.98 1.18 -17.56
C PHE A 60 12.98 2.70 -17.35
N TYR A 61 12.57 3.17 -16.18
CA TYR A 61 12.59 4.60 -15.84
C TYR A 61 13.87 5.04 -15.11
N GLY A 62 14.83 4.14 -14.92
CA GLY A 62 16.10 4.45 -14.27
C GLY A 62 16.00 4.65 -12.75
N TYR A 63 14.98 4.07 -12.12
CA TYR A 63 14.80 4.13 -10.67
C TYR A 63 15.43 2.92 -9.98
N SER A 64 15.98 3.16 -8.79
CA SER A 64 16.57 2.12 -7.94
C SER A 64 15.80 2.04 -6.64
N SER A 65 15.08 0.93 -6.45
CA SER A 65 14.31 0.62 -5.23
C SER A 65 14.36 -0.88 -4.96
N THR A 66 14.23 -1.26 -3.70
CA THR A 66 14.20 -2.67 -3.31
C THR A 66 12.78 -3.22 -3.42
N VAL A 67 12.63 -4.37 -4.09
CA VAL A 67 11.37 -5.10 -4.20
C VAL A 67 11.53 -6.48 -3.54
N TYR A 68 10.81 -6.69 -2.45
CA TYR A 68 10.82 -7.96 -1.71
C TYR A 68 9.77 -8.91 -2.29
N SER A 69 10.22 -10.04 -2.84
CA SER A 69 9.33 -11.16 -3.21
C SER A 69 9.09 -12.02 -1.97
N SER A 70 8.12 -11.65 -1.15
CA SER A 70 7.89 -12.26 0.16
C SER A 70 6.49 -11.95 0.68
N ASP A 71 6.00 -12.79 1.59
CA ASP A 71 4.87 -12.43 2.44
C ASP A 71 5.28 -11.29 3.38
N ILE A 72 4.43 -10.27 3.51
CA ILE A 72 4.68 -9.10 4.36
C ILE A 72 5.01 -9.46 5.82
N LYS A 73 4.47 -10.57 6.34
CA LYS A 73 4.75 -11.04 7.70
C LYS A 73 6.22 -11.37 7.96
N ASN A 74 6.99 -11.65 6.89
CA ASN A 74 8.41 -12.01 6.97
C ASN A 74 9.34 -10.78 6.91
N LEU A 75 8.81 -9.58 6.63
CA LEU A 75 9.60 -8.35 6.65
C LEU A 75 9.82 -7.87 8.10
N ASN A 76 11.05 -7.39 8.36
CA ASN A 76 11.43 -6.85 9.67
C ASN A 76 11.90 -5.39 9.61
N LYS A 77 12.19 -4.87 8.42
CA LYS A 77 12.62 -3.48 8.22
C LYS A 77 11.50 -2.52 8.60
N LYS A 78 11.84 -1.43 9.29
CA LYS A 78 10.90 -0.39 9.70
C LYS A 78 10.84 0.73 8.66
N TYR A 79 9.65 1.31 8.55
CA TYR A 79 9.32 2.39 7.65
C TYR A 79 8.57 3.49 8.40
N ASP A 80 8.60 4.70 7.89
CA ASP A 80 7.84 5.81 8.45
C ASP A 80 6.37 5.71 8.07
N ALA A 81 6.11 5.35 6.81
CA ALA A 81 4.76 5.11 6.31
C ALA A 81 4.69 3.91 5.36
N ALA A 82 3.51 3.31 5.27
CA ALA A 82 3.21 2.25 4.33
C ALA A 82 1.89 2.53 3.59
N ILE A 83 1.83 2.08 2.35
CA ILE A 83 0.63 2.12 1.52
C ILE A 83 0.23 0.68 1.21
N ILE A 84 -1.04 0.34 1.41
CA ILE A 84 -1.62 -0.96 1.09
C ILE A 84 -2.73 -0.74 0.08
N ASP A 85 -2.53 -1.13 -1.17
CA ASP A 85 -3.61 -1.24 -2.15
C ASP A 85 -4.09 -2.70 -2.18
N LEU A 86 -5.16 -2.97 -1.43
CA LEU A 86 -5.67 -4.34 -1.26
C LEU A 86 -6.19 -4.89 -2.59
N PRO A 87 -5.88 -6.17 -2.91
CA PRO A 87 -6.40 -6.80 -4.12
C PRO A 87 -7.92 -6.81 -4.18
N TYR A 88 -8.51 -6.39 -5.31
CA TYR A 88 -9.96 -6.22 -5.47
C TYR A 88 -10.76 -7.52 -5.61
N ASN A 89 -10.11 -8.65 -5.83
CA ASN A 89 -10.76 -9.95 -6.11
C ASN A 89 -11.05 -10.77 -4.84
N MET A 90 -11.03 -10.14 -3.66
CA MET A 90 -11.08 -10.84 -2.38
C MET A 90 -12.48 -10.71 -1.74
N TYR A 91 -13.45 -11.48 -2.25
CA TYR A 91 -14.84 -11.49 -1.75
C TYR A 91 -15.23 -12.77 -0.99
N SER A 92 -14.28 -13.44 -0.33
CA SER A 92 -14.58 -14.63 0.48
C SER A 92 -14.09 -14.46 1.92
N TYR A 93 -14.67 -15.19 2.85
CA TYR A 93 -14.28 -15.18 4.28
C TYR A 93 -12.78 -15.46 4.50
N SER A 94 -12.18 -16.36 3.68
CA SER A 94 -10.75 -16.62 3.70
C SER A 94 -9.91 -15.39 3.32
N ASN A 95 -10.48 -14.49 2.54
CA ASN A 95 -9.85 -13.25 2.10
C ASN A 95 -9.92 -12.16 3.17
N ASP A 96 -10.95 -12.14 4.02
CA ASP A 96 -11.04 -11.24 5.16
C ASP A 96 -9.92 -11.52 6.17
N LEU A 97 -9.61 -12.80 6.41
CA LEU A 97 -8.49 -13.20 7.26
C LEU A 97 -7.13 -12.79 6.63
N ALA A 98 -6.96 -13.00 5.33
CA ALA A 98 -5.75 -12.58 4.62
C ALA A 98 -5.56 -11.06 4.67
N THR A 99 -6.63 -10.29 4.44
CA THR A 99 -6.64 -8.84 4.57
C THR A 99 -6.25 -8.39 5.99
N ALA A 100 -6.86 -8.98 7.02
CA ALA A 100 -6.54 -8.67 8.43
C ALA A 100 -5.06 -8.96 8.76
N ASN A 101 -4.51 -10.06 8.25
CA ASN A 101 -3.11 -10.42 8.44
C ASN A 101 -2.15 -9.45 7.75
N ILE A 102 -2.47 -8.99 6.53
CA ILE A 102 -1.67 -7.97 5.82
C ILE A 102 -1.64 -6.68 6.63
N ILE A 103 -2.80 -6.18 7.06
CA ILE A 103 -2.91 -4.94 7.85
C ILE A 103 -2.13 -5.06 9.16
N LYS A 104 -2.32 -6.17 9.90
CA LYS A 104 -1.62 -6.43 11.17
C LYS A 104 -0.10 -6.52 11.01
N SER A 105 0.37 -7.16 9.94
CA SER A 105 1.80 -7.27 9.66
C SER A 105 2.38 -5.91 9.28
N THR A 106 1.68 -5.13 8.45
CA THR A 106 2.10 -3.77 8.07
C THR A 106 2.15 -2.83 9.27
N ALA A 107 1.17 -2.91 10.19
CA ALA A 107 1.15 -2.10 11.41
C ALA A 107 2.34 -2.35 12.34
N LYS A 108 3.03 -3.48 12.20
CA LYS A 108 4.29 -3.75 12.92
C LYS A 108 5.49 -3.03 12.29
N LEU A 109 5.41 -2.67 11.02
CA LEU A 109 6.52 -2.13 10.22
C LEU A 109 6.48 -0.62 10.08
N ALA A 110 5.30 -0.01 10.09
CA ALA A 110 5.12 1.42 9.86
C ALA A 110 4.16 2.05 10.89
N ASN A 111 4.39 3.31 11.22
CA ASN A 111 3.54 4.06 12.16
C ASN A 111 2.34 4.70 11.46
N ARG A 112 2.50 5.12 10.20
CA ARG A 112 1.43 5.66 9.36
C ARG A 112 1.11 4.66 8.26
N VAL A 113 -0.16 4.29 8.13
CA VAL A 113 -0.60 3.27 7.15
C VAL A 113 -1.78 3.82 6.37
N ILE A 114 -1.62 3.93 5.05
CA ILE A 114 -2.68 4.30 4.12
C ILE A 114 -3.20 3.02 3.48
N ILE A 115 -4.50 2.77 3.60
CA ILE A 115 -5.10 1.53 3.10
C ILE A 115 -6.18 1.87 2.09
N VAL A 116 -6.14 1.22 0.93
CA VAL A 116 -7.16 1.29 -0.10
C VAL A 116 -7.93 -0.03 -0.12
N SER A 117 -9.25 0.04 -0.02
CA SER A 117 -10.13 -1.13 -0.03
C SER A 117 -11.45 -0.83 -0.75
N ILE A 118 -12.12 -1.87 -1.25
CA ILE A 118 -13.50 -1.77 -1.70
C ILE A 118 -14.45 -2.04 -0.52
N ALA A 119 -14.11 -3.04 0.30
CA ALA A 119 -14.89 -3.42 1.47
C ALA A 119 -14.67 -2.46 2.66
N ASP A 120 -15.60 -2.47 3.62
CA ASP A 120 -15.41 -1.88 4.93
C ASP A 120 -14.45 -2.76 5.75
N ILE A 121 -13.31 -2.18 6.15
CA ILE A 121 -12.24 -2.86 6.88
C ILE A 121 -11.99 -2.26 8.27
N LYS A 122 -12.92 -1.48 8.80
CA LYS A 122 -12.77 -0.82 10.12
C LYS A 122 -12.38 -1.78 11.23
N SER A 123 -13.02 -2.96 11.26
CA SER A 123 -12.71 -3.98 12.28
C SER A 123 -11.27 -4.49 12.16
N SER A 124 -10.79 -4.74 10.95
CA SER A 124 -9.42 -5.20 10.71
C SER A 124 -8.39 -4.13 11.08
N ILE A 125 -8.67 -2.86 10.80
CA ILE A 125 -7.84 -1.72 11.20
C ILE A 125 -7.73 -1.65 12.72
N LYS A 126 -8.86 -1.68 13.42
CA LYS A 126 -8.91 -1.65 14.89
C LYS A 126 -8.17 -2.84 15.51
N ASN A 127 -8.39 -4.05 14.99
CA ASN A 127 -7.75 -5.27 15.49
C ASN A 127 -6.23 -5.29 15.23
N ALA A 128 -5.74 -4.52 14.27
CA ALA A 128 -4.30 -4.33 14.02
C ALA A 128 -3.65 -3.31 14.98
N GLY A 129 -4.41 -2.67 15.86
CA GLY A 129 -3.92 -1.62 16.76
C GLY A 129 -3.70 -0.28 16.06
N LEU A 130 -4.40 -0.04 14.95
CA LEU A 130 -4.39 1.21 14.22
C LEU A 130 -5.62 2.04 14.54
N VAL A 131 -5.47 3.36 14.49
CA VAL A 131 -6.57 4.31 14.64
C VAL A 131 -6.76 5.07 13.33
N ILE A 132 -8.01 5.11 12.86
CA ILE A 132 -8.39 5.87 11.68
C ILE A 132 -8.36 7.36 12.04
N GLN A 133 -7.50 8.12 11.40
CA GLN A 133 -7.40 9.56 11.57
C GLN A 133 -8.18 10.33 10.51
N ASP A 134 -8.24 9.78 9.31
CA ASP A 134 -8.98 10.38 8.22
C ASP A 134 -9.50 9.30 7.26
N TYR A 135 -10.51 9.66 6.46
CA TYR A 135 -11.17 8.76 5.54
C TYR A 135 -11.72 9.55 4.35
N CYS A 136 -11.50 9.04 3.16
CA CYS A 136 -12.14 9.54 1.95
C CYS A 136 -12.46 8.42 0.97
N THR A 137 -13.17 8.75 -0.09
CA THR A 137 -13.50 7.82 -1.17
C THR A 137 -12.98 8.34 -2.50
N ALA A 138 -12.61 7.42 -3.38
CA ALA A 138 -12.27 7.70 -4.76
C ALA A 138 -13.10 6.83 -5.69
N GLU A 139 -13.85 7.46 -6.60
CA GLU A 139 -14.65 6.76 -7.58
C GLU A 139 -13.84 6.47 -8.84
N LYS A 140 -13.86 5.22 -9.29
CA LYS A 140 -13.42 4.87 -10.63
C LYS A 140 -14.59 5.02 -11.60
N ARG A 141 -14.52 6.02 -12.48
CA ARG A 141 -15.54 6.23 -13.54
C ARG A 141 -15.41 5.16 -14.63
N GLY A 142 -16.55 4.74 -15.20
CA GLY A 142 -16.62 3.79 -16.31
C GLY A 142 -17.76 2.78 -16.17
N LYS A 143 -17.96 1.90 -17.17
CA LYS A 143 -19.03 0.89 -17.20
C LYS A 143 -19.01 -0.11 -16.03
N SER A 144 -17.87 -0.29 -15.39
CA SER A 144 -17.64 -1.13 -14.19
C SER A 144 -17.09 -0.30 -13.04
N GLY A 145 -17.60 0.92 -12.89
CA GLY A 145 -17.14 1.84 -11.84
C GLY A 145 -17.38 1.27 -10.44
N PHE A 146 -16.41 1.46 -9.56
CA PHE A 146 -16.50 1.10 -8.16
C PHE A 146 -15.90 2.21 -7.28
N VAL A 147 -16.34 2.26 -6.04
CA VAL A 147 -15.85 3.20 -5.03
C VAL A 147 -14.73 2.53 -4.26
N ARG A 148 -13.60 3.22 -4.13
CA ARG A 148 -12.48 2.84 -3.27
C ARG A 148 -12.55 3.64 -1.99
N ASN A 149 -12.45 2.94 -0.88
CA ASN A 149 -12.27 3.56 0.43
C ASN A 149 -10.78 3.80 0.66
N ILE A 150 -10.40 4.99 1.09
CA ILE A 150 -9.04 5.35 1.46
C ILE A 150 -9.04 5.66 2.96
N TRP A 151 -8.32 4.84 3.72
CA TRP A 151 -8.21 4.93 5.16
C TRP A 151 -6.84 5.48 5.53
N VAL A 152 -6.79 6.57 6.25
CA VAL A 152 -5.55 7.15 6.79
C VAL A 152 -5.45 6.74 8.25
N CYS A 153 -4.49 5.87 8.56
CA CYS A 153 -4.37 5.25 9.86
C CYS A 153 -3.03 5.56 10.51
N MET A 154 -3.05 5.64 11.84
CA MET A 154 -1.84 5.79 12.66
C MET A 154 -1.79 4.72 13.73
N LYS A 155 -0.58 4.32 14.10
CA LYS A 155 -0.31 3.50 15.26
C LYS A 155 -0.17 4.41 16.48
N TYR A 156 -0.77 4.00 17.61
CA TYR A 156 -0.50 4.63 18.89
C TYR A 156 0.73 4.06 19.55
#